data_dc910a6788b909d6cb3a79c3415efca7
#
_entry.id   dc910a6788b909d6cb3a79c3415efca7
#
_cell.length_a   1.000
_cell.length_b   1.000
_cell.length_c   1.000
_cell.angle_alpha   90.00
_cell.angle_beta   90.00
_cell.angle_gamma   90.00
#
_symmetry.space_group_name_H-M   'P 1'
#
loop_
_entity.id
_entity.type
_entity.pdbx_description
1 polymer ?
#
loop_
_entity_poly.entity_id
_entity_poly.type
_entity_poly.pdbx_seq_one_letter_code
_entity_poly.pdbx_strand_id
1 'polypeptide(L)'
;FQAEDGIRDCLLSRGLGDVYKRQHGMHSSFTMGYDGRLHLTHGFNNNTTVTAKDGSSINMNSGNTYRVKLDGSSVEQFTFGQVNPFGMCLDEYGNFYTADCHSSPIYQLIRDAYYPSFGKPHDGMGFAPLVIRHNHDSTGLCGIVFNQSNHWPKEFQNNIFVGNVVTSRVNRDKVNWFGSSPKGVEMPDLIRTRDPWFRPVDLQFGPDGALYIADFYNRIIGHYEVRLDHPERDREKGRIWRLIYNGTSSKRLSKPVSLPISELDVVIGELASPLLLRRMLAAEFMADDMGITVSKPLKKAIHNNDASPALKVHGAWVLYRLAKLDQSTLLRFSTDDSPLVRSHMHRIAGAKGNWDPVISKMVLDGLTDDSPFVRRASADALSRRPHVDNVYPLLNALKVVNEKDEHLRHALSIALRNNLRLADSLSDFEDLKNDKVALSHLLKVALAVNTSFSSELLLANIDALEIEESQMTKNLRHIARNAPKEGLDSLVRIVQKRYKDDMDFQVELLLAINEGILQPVSYTHLR
;
A
#
# COMPACT_ATOMS: atom_id res chain seq x y z
N PHE A 1 15.75 25.03 -1.99
CA PHE A 1 15.08 24.53 -3.21
C PHE A 1 16.08 23.98 -4.24
N GLN A 2 17.03 23.11 -3.82
CA GLN A 2 17.87 22.34 -4.74
C GLN A 2 17.37 20.90 -4.95
N ALA A 3 16.24 20.53 -4.37
CA ALA A 3 15.61 19.22 -4.57
C ALA A 3 14.85 19.14 -5.91
N GLU A 4 14.61 20.24 -6.60
CA GLU A 4 13.88 20.25 -7.87
C GLU A 4 14.63 19.53 -9.00
N ASP A 5 15.95 19.58 -9.03
CA ASP A 5 16.71 18.99 -10.13
C ASP A 5 16.71 17.45 -10.07
N GLY A 6 16.78 16.85 -8.88
CA GLY A 6 16.75 15.39 -8.75
C GLY A 6 15.39 14.76 -9.03
N ILE A 7 14.29 15.44 -8.67
CA ILE A 7 12.92 14.99 -8.97
C ILE A 7 12.58 15.29 -10.43
N ARG A 8 12.99 16.42 -10.97
CA ARG A 8 12.84 16.75 -12.39
C ARG A 8 13.54 15.75 -13.28
N ASP A 9 14.75 15.35 -12.98
CA ASP A 9 15.48 14.36 -13.78
C ASP A 9 14.87 12.96 -13.68
N CYS A 10 14.34 12.55 -12.52
CA CYS A 10 13.59 11.31 -12.38
C CYS A 10 12.23 11.32 -13.12
N LEU A 11 11.55 12.47 -13.13
CA LEU A 11 10.21 12.61 -13.69
C LEU A 11 10.19 13.10 -15.14
N LEU A 12 11.24 13.80 -15.61
CA LEU A 12 11.26 14.51 -16.89
C LEU A 12 12.31 14.00 -17.89
N SER A 13 13.25 13.16 -17.50
CA SER A 13 14.46 12.91 -18.32
C SER A 13 14.26 12.14 -19.63
N ARG A 14 13.04 11.67 -19.97
CA ARG A 14 12.75 11.05 -21.28
C ARG A 14 11.35 11.32 -21.83
N GLY A 15 10.64 12.36 -21.42
CA GLY A 15 9.23 12.54 -21.75
C GLY A 15 8.83 13.69 -22.66
N LEU A 16 9.68 14.70 -22.87
CA LEU A 16 9.28 15.89 -23.61
C LEU A 16 9.17 15.73 -25.13
N GLY A 17 9.76 14.69 -25.71
CA GLY A 17 9.66 14.40 -27.14
C GLY A 17 8.41 13.63 -27.58
N ASP A 18 7.65 13.03 -26.65
CA ASP A 18 6.55 12.12 -26.95
C ASP A 18 5.21 12.53 -26.27
N VAL A 19 5.09 13.78 -25.85
CA VAL A 19 3.93 14.36 -25.14
C VAL A 19 2.62 14.18 -25.93
N TYR A 20 2.68 14.07 -27.24
CA TYR A 20 1.52 13.86 -28.10
C TYR A 20 1.03 12.42 -28.17
N LYS A 21 1.85 11.42 -27.77
CA LYS A 21 1.51 9.99 -27.91
C LYS A 21 1.32 9.27 -26.58
N ARG A 22 1.70 9.82 -25.44
CA ARG A 22 1.71 9.17 -24.12
C ARG A 22 1.12 10.02 -23.00
N GLN A 23 -0.01 10.68 -23.23
CA GLN A 23 -0.69 11.48 -22.21
C GLN A 23 -1.42 10.65 -21.15
N HIS A 24 -1.49 9.34 -21.30
CA HIS A 24 -2.13 8.43 -20.36
C HIS A 24 -1.12 7.64 -19.57
N GLY A 25 -1.47 7.38 -18.31
CA GLY A 25 -0.69 6.52 -17.44
C GLY A 25 0.60 7.14 -16.91
N MET A 26 0.73 8.45 -16.92
CA MET A 26 1.90 9.14 -16.34
C MET A 26 1.95 8.96 -14.82
N HIS A 27 3.07 9.34 -14.23
CA HIS A 27 3.19 9.44 -12.78
C HIS A 27 2.24 10.50 -12.27
N SER A 28 1.44 10.16 -11.24
CA SER A 28 0.43 11.06 -10.69
C SER A 28 0.20 10.79 -9.20
N SER A 29 -0.76 11.52 -8.61
CA SER A 29 -1.25 11.30 -7.26
C SER A 29 -0.17 11.42 -6.18
N PHE A 30 0.61 12.50 -6.28
CA PHE A 30 1.71 12.80 -5.35
C PHE A 30 1.17 12.96 -3.92
N THR A 31 1.53 12.05 -3.02
CA THR A 31 1.03 12.02 -1.65
C THR A 31 2.18 11.80 -0.67
N MET A 32 2.36 12.74 0.26
CA MET A 32 3.38 12.62 1.31
C MET A 32 2.99 11.58 2.34
N GLY A 33 3.93 10.69 2.67
CA GLY A 33 3.79 9.75 3.77
C GLY A 33 4.30 10.32 5.10
N TYR A 34 3.91 9.72 6.20
CA TYR A 34 4.40 10.09 7.54
C TYR A 34 5.93 10.02 7.66
N ASP A 35 6.56 9.14 6.90
CA ASP A 35 8.01 8.93 6.87
C ASP A 35 8.77 9.97 6.04
N GLY A 36 8.07 10.98 5.49
CA GLY A 36 8.64 12.02 4.64
C GLY A 36 9.01 11.55 3.24
N ARG A 37 8.49 10.39 2.80
CA ARG A 37 8.62 9.94 1.42
C ARG A 37 7.42 10.36 0.59
N LEU A 38 7.66 10.72 -0.66
CA LEU A 38 6.63 11.00 -1.63
C LEU A 38 6.18 9.68 -2.29
N HIS A 39 4.90 9.37 -2.16
CA HIS A 39 4.25 8.25 -2.83
C HIS A 39 3.61 8.70 -4.13
N LEU A 40 3.68 7.85 -5.15
CA LEU A 40 3.21 8.14 -6.50
C LEU A 40 2.52 6.91 -7.10
N THR A 41 1.59 7.18 -8.02
CA THR A 41 1.03 6.15 -8.89
C THR A 41 1.73 6.18 -10.26
N HIS A 42 1.86 5.01 -10.87
CA HIS A 42 2.31 4.81 -12.25
C HIS A 42 1.18 4.15 -13.02
N GLY A 43 0.74 4.77 -14.08
CA GLY A 43 -0.50 4.39 -14.74
C GLY A 43 -0.33 3.51 -15.98
N PHE A 44 -1.42 3.43 -16.72
CA PHE A 44 -1.63 2.54 -17.84
C PHE A 44 -0.65 2.73 -19.00
N ASN A 45 -0.21 1.61 -19.59
CA ASN A 45 0.52 1.53 -20.86
C ASN A 45 1.86 2.29 -20.90
N ASN A 46 2.51 2.43 -19.76
CA ASN A 46 3.86 3.00 -19.64
C ASN A 46 4.86 1.95 -19.18
N ASN A 47 6.08 2.06 -19.70
CA ASN A 47 7.25 1.35 -19.23
C ASN A 47 8.24 2.39 -18.72
N THR A 48 8.60 2.32 -17.46
CA THR A 48 9.47 3.30 -16.83
C THR A 48 10.50 2.63 -15.94
N THR A 49 11.75 3.04 -16.09
CA THR A 49 12.82 2.75 -15.14
C THR A 49 13.09 4.02 -14.35
N VAL A 50 13.03 3.93 -13.02
CA VAL A 50 13.41 5.03 -12.12
C VAL A 50 14.63 4.58 -11.35
N THR A 51 15.71 5.39 -11.40
CA THR A 51 16.96 5.14 -10.68
C THR A 51 17.24 6.32 -9.75
N ALA A 52 17.50 6.03 -8.48
CA ALA A 52 17.83 7.03 -7.47
C ALA A 52 19.35 7.22 -7.33
N LYS A 53 19.75 8.26 -6.56
CA LYS A 53 21.18 8.61 -6.36
C LYS A 53 21.97 7.54 -5.60
N ASP A 54 21.32 6.73 -4.76
CA ASP A 54 21.93 5.60 -4.03
C ASP A 54 22.12 4.35 -4.91
N GLY A 55 21.74 4.41 -6.20
CA GLY A 55 21.79 3.30 -7.14
C GLY A 55 20.57 2.38 -7.07
N SER A 56 19.63 2.58 -6.13
CA SER A 56 18.36 1.84 -6.15
C SER A 56 17.59 2.13 -7.43
N SER A 57 17.02 1.09 -8.03
CA SER A 57 16.32 1.19 -9.32
C SER A 57 15.10 0.30 -9.33
N ILE A 58 14.01 0.79 -9.91
CA ILE A 58 12.76 0.05 -10.12
C ILE A 58 12.35 0.10 -11.58
N ASN A 59 11.79 -1.01 -12.07
CA ASN A 59 11.23 -1.11 -13.40
C ASN A 59 9.73 -1.35 -13.29
N MET A 60 8.95 -0.45 -13.86
CA MET A 60 7.49 -0.51 -13.81
C MET A 60 6.91 -0.61 -15.22
N ASN A 61 5.93 -1.50 -15.35
CA ASN A 61 5.14 -1.63 -16.56
C ASN A 61 3.67 -1.52 -16.19
N SER A 62 2.93 -0.59 -16.81
CA SER A 62 1.52 -0.31 -16.49
C SER A 62 1.29 0.04 -15.02
N GLY A 63 0.09 -0.17 -14.46
CA GLY A 63 -0.25 0.25 -13.11
C GLY A 63 0.68 -0.30 -12.03
N ASN A 64 1.17 0.58 -11.18
CA ASN A 64 2.00 0.30 -10.01
C ASN A 64 1.92 1.48 -9.04
N THR A 65 2.41 1.29 -7.82
CA THR A 65 2.73 2.42 -6.93
C THR A 65 4.15 2.30 -6.42
N TYR A 66 4.78 3.43 -6.18
CA TYR A 66 6.16 3.50 -5.72
C TYR A 66 6.35 4.75 -4.85
N ARG A 67 7.50 4.85 -4.21
CA ARG A 67 7.83 6.00 -3.37
C ARG A 67 9.29 6.40 -3.51
N VAL A 68 9.54 7.68 -3.30
CA VAL A 68 10.87 8.28 -3.39
C VAL A 68 11.15 9.13 -2.16
N LYS A 69 12.42 9.31 -1.82
CA LYS A 69 12.84 10.39 -0.95
C LYS A 69 12.88 11.71 -1.73
N LEU A 70 12.48 12.83 -1.10
CA LEU A 70 12.43 14.14 -1.76
C LEU A 70 13.78 14.61 -2.29
N ASP A 71 14.87 14.20 -1.68
CA ASP A 71 16.25 14.48 -2.12
C ASP A 71 16.72 13.61 -3.30
N GLY A 72 15.87 12.70 -3.78
CA GLY A 72 16.17 11.75 -4.85
C GLY A 72 17.14 10.65 -4.45
N SER A 73 17.49 10.49 -3.16
CA SER A 73 18.49 9.53 -2.71
C SER A 73 18.04 8.08 -2.71
N SER A 74 16.73 7.80 -2.79
CA SER A 74 16.21 6.43 -2.76
C SER A 74 14.87 6.32 -3.46
N VAL A 75 14.67 5.22 -4.20
CA VAL A 75 13.40 4.83 -4.81
C VAL A 75 13.05 3.41 -4.40
N GLU A 76 11.76 3.14 -4.20
CA GLU A 76 11.25 1.84 -3.77
C GLU A 76 9.88 1.59 -4.40
N GLN A 77 9.68 0.44 -5.02
CA GLN A 77 8.37 0.01 -5.46
C GLN A 77 7.53 -0.32 -4.23
N PHE A 78 6.29 0.17 -4.21
CA PHE A 78 5.42 -0.02 -3.05
C PHE A 78 4.42 -1.15 -3.27
N THR A 79 3.77 -1.18 -4.46
CA THR A 79 2.88 -2.25 -4.87
C THR A 79 3.05 -2.58 -6.35
N PHE A 80 2.56 -3.76 -6.75
CA PHE A 80 2.61 -4.27 -8.12
C PHE A 80 1.19 -4.37 -8.69
N GLY A 81 1.03 -3.96 -9.95
CA GLY A 81 -0.27 -4.05 -10.63
C GLY A 81 -1.16 -2.84 -10.38
N GLN A 82 -2.45 -3.03 -10.51
CA GLN A 82 -3.53 -2.12 -10.87
C GLN A 82 -3.55 -1.84 -12.38
N VAL A 83 -4.66 -1.38 -12.91
CA VAL A 83 -4.76 -1.06 -14.34
C VAL A 83 -4.27 0.35 -14.60
N ASN A 84 -4.89 1.33 -13.96
CA ASN A 84 -4.54 2.75 -14.09
C ASN A 84 -4.87 3.50 -12.79
N PRO A 85 -4.07 3.35 -11.74
CA PRO A 85 -4.32 4.04 -10.48
C PRO A 85 -4.21 5.55 -10.69
N PHE A 86 -5.28 6.26 -10.37
CA PHE A 86 -5.39 7.71 -10.52
C PHE A 86 -6.12 8.32 -9.32
N GLY A 87 -5.38 8.93 -8.45
CA GLY A 87 -5.80 9.40 -7.13
C GLY A 87 -5.22 8.55 -6.00
N MET A 88 -4.68 9.20 -5.00
CA MET A 88 -4.14 8.58 -3.80
C MET A 88 -4.43 9.44 -2.58
N CYS A 89 -4.83 8.83 -1.49
CA CYS A 89 -4.92 9.47 -0.19
C CYS A 89 -4.45 8.52 0.92
N LEU A 90 -4.31 9.03 2.13
CA LEU A 90 -3.97 8.23 3.30
C LEU A 90 -4.96 8.47 4.45
N ASP A 91 -5.06 7.48 5.33
CA ASP A 91 -5.80 7.58 6.58
C ASP A 91 -4.88 7.93 7.77
N GLU A 92 -5.48 8.13 8.94
CA GLU A 92 -4.72 8.45 10.14
C GLU A 92 -3.81 7.32 10.64
N TYR A 93 -4.07 6.07 10.26
CA TYR A 93 -3.18 4.93 10.50
C TYR A 93 -2.00 4.86 9.50
N GLY A 94 -1.95 5.75 8.50
CA GLY A 94 -0.93 5.74 7.45
C GLY A 94 -1.14 4.67 6.39
N ASN A 95 -2.36 4.18 6.20
CA ASN A 95 -2.71 3.33 5.08
C ASN A 95 -3.03 4.19 3.86
N PHE A 96 -2.48 3.80 2.70
CA PHE A 96 -2.74 4.48 1.43
C PHE A 96 -3.92 3.84 0.71
N TYR A 97 -4.71 4.68 0.04
CA TYR A 97 -5.83 4.26 -0.79
C TYR A 97 -5.66 4.81 -2.20
N THR A 98 -6.04 4.00 -3.19
CA THR A 98 -6.05 4.41 -4.60
C THR A 98 -7.38 4.10 -5.26
N ALA A 99 -7.77 4.92 -6.23
CA ALA A 99 -8.85 4.61 -7.17
C ALA A 99 -8.25 4.16 -8.49
N ASP A 100 -8.78 3.07 -9.08
CA ASP A 100 -8.34 2.58 -10.38
C ASP A 100 -9.28 3.05 -11.48
N CYS A 101 -8.78 3.94 -12.32
CA CYS A 101 -9.58 4.67 -13.31
C CYS A 101 -10.28 3.77 -14.34
N HIS A 102 -9.65 2.68 -14.79
CA HIS A 102 -10.20 1.83 -15.85
C HIS A 102 -10.99 0.63 -15.34
N SER A 103 -10.72 0.16 -14.15
CA SER A 103 -11.33 -1.07 -13.62
C SER A 103 -12.28 -0.85 -12.45
N SER A 104 -12.42 0.40 -12.01
CA SER A 104 -13.35 0.88 -10.97
C SER A 104 -13.18 0.38 -9.52
N PRO A 105 -12.17 -0.41 -9.12
CA PRO A 105 -11.97 -0.71 -7.72
C PRO A 105 -11.29 0.44 -6.97
N ILE A 106 -11.61 0.54 -5.66
CA ILE A 106 -10.79 1.23 -4.67
C ILE A 106 -10.00 0.18 -3.90
N TYR A 107 -8.71 0.42 -3.76
CA TYR A 107 -7.80 -0.41 -2.97
C TYR A 107 -7.28 0.34 -1.76
N GLN A 108 -7.14 -0.37 -0.63
CA GLN A 108 -6.21 0.02 0.43
C GLN A 108 -4.90 -0.72 0.16
N LEU A 109 -3.83 0.02 -0.03
CA LEU A 109 -2.56 -0.55 -0.47
C LEU A 109 -1.86 -1.30 0.66
N ILE A 110 -1.39 -2.50 0.34
CA ILE A 110 -0.52 -3.31 1.18
C ILE A 110 0.84 -3.37 0.49
N ARG A 111 1.91 -3.03 1.19
CA ARG A 111 3.27 -3.10 0.64
C ARG A 111 3.58 -4.49 0.09
N ASP A 112 4.28 -4.55 -1.03
CA ASP A 112 4.69 -5.78 -1.73
C ASP A 112 3.54 -6.65 -2.23
N ALA A 113 2.30 -6.14 -2.19
CA ALA A 113 1.13 -6.83 -2.69
C ALA A 113 0.95 -6.65 -4.20
N TYR A 114 0.29 -7.62 -4.82
CA TYR A 114 -0.10 -7.62 -6.22
C TYR A 114 -1.58 -7.29 -6.37
N TYR A 115 -1.89 -6.49 -7.37
CA TYR A 115 -3.26 -6.09 -7.75
C TYR A 115 -3.54 -6.48 -9.20
N PRO A 116 -4.80 -6.78 -9.58
CA PRO A 116 -5.15 -7.14 -10.95
C PRO A 116 -4.72 -6.08 -11.98
N SER A 117 -4.09 -6.51 -13.08
CA SER A 117 -3.63 -5.63 -14.16
C SER A 117 -3.59 -6.38 -15.48
N PHE A 118 -4.65 -6.30 -16.30
CA PHE A 118 -4.73 -6.88 -17.64
C PHE A 118 -4.19 -8.32 -17.78
N GLY A 119 -4.58 -9.22 -16.89
CA GLY A 119 -4.16 -10.61 -16.94
C GLY A 119 -2.72 -10.87 -16.51
N LYS A 120 -1.99 -9.86 -16.00
CA LYS A 120 -0.67 -10.08 -15.41
C LYS A 120 -0.78 -10.99 -14.19
N PRO A 121 0.12 -11.96 -14.04
CA PRO A 121 0.10 -12.87 -12.90
C PRO A 121 0.50 -12.15 -11.60
N HIS A 122 0.01 -12.67 -10.50
CA HIS A 122 0.55 -12.40 -9.17
C HIS A 122 1.73 -13.35 -8.87
N ASP A 123 2.38 -13.17 -7.74
CA ASP A 123 3.57 -13.92 -7.31
C ASP A 123 3.31 -15.37 -6.82
N GLY A 124 2.06 -15.80 -6.73
CA GLY A 124 1.65 -17.12 -6.20
C GLY A 124 0.69 -17.01 -5.03
N MET A 125 0.71 -15.92 -4.26
CA MET A 125 -0.18 -15.73 -3.10
C MET A 125 -1.59 -15.24 -3.45
N GLY A 126 -1.84 -14.83 -4.68
CA GLY A 126 -3.07 -14.17 -5.08
C GLY A 126 -2.99 -12.66 -5.04
N PHE A 127 -4.07 -12.03 -5.48
CA PHE A 127 -4.19 -10.57 -5.46
C PHE A 127 -4.66 -10.08 -4.08
N ALA A 128 -4.20 -8.88 -3.72
CA ALA A 128 -4.63 -8.20 -2.50
C ALA A 128 -6.14 -7.91 -2.51
N PRO A 129 -6.77 -7.84 -1.33
CA PRO A 129 -8.18 -7.52 -1.21
C PRO A 129 -8.48 -6.08 -1.63
N LEU A 130 -9.69 -5.86 -2.14
CA LEU A 130 -10.21 -4.54 -2.48
C LEU A 130 -11.09 -3.98 -1.36
N VAL A 131 -11.22 -2.65 -1.30
CA VAL A 131 -12.19 -1.97 -0.44
C VAL A 131 -13.58 -2.12 -1.03
N ILE A 132 -13.74 -1.74 -2.29
CA ILE A 132 -14.99 -1.84 -3.04
C ILE A 132 -14.70 -1.87 -4.54
N ARG A 133 -15.57 -2.52 -5.30
CA ARG A 133 -15.68 -2.35 -6.75
C ARG A 133 -16.96 -1.58 -7.03
N HIS A 134 -16.81 -0.38 -7.54
CA HIS A 134 -17.95 0.49 -7.82
C HIS A 134 -18.82 -0.03 -8.97
N ASN A 135 -20.09 0.26 -8.84
CA ASN A 135 -21.07 0.12 -9.92
C ASN A 135 -21.70 1.48 -10.27
N HIS A 136 -20.94 2.56 -10.15
CA HIS A 136 -21.42 3.93 -10.39
C HIS A 136 -21.59 4.27 -11.90
N ASP A 137 -22.19 3.37 -12.65
CA ASP A 137 -22.55 3.50 -14.08
C ASP A 137 -21.36 3.63 -15.05
N SER A 138 -20.14 3.80 -14.59
CA SER A 138 -18.97 3.94 -15.47
C SER A 138 -17.66 3.79 -14.70
N THR A 139 -16.60 3.49 -15.44
CA THR A 139 -15.20 3.69 -15.05
C THR A 139 -14.87 5.20 -15.05
N GLY A 140 -13.60 5.58 -14.94
CA GLY A 140 -13.20 6.98 -14.96
C GLY A 140 -13.09 7.60 -13.57
N LEU A 141 -12.84 6.77 -12.57
CA LEU A 141 -12.56 7.20 -11.20
C LEU A 141 -11.23 7.94 -11.16
N CYS A 142 -11.19 9.10 -10.53
CA CYS A 142 -9.97 9.89 -10.35
C CYS A 142 -10.11 10.84 -9.17
N GLY A 143 -8.98 11.09 -8.52
CA GLY A 143 -8.94 11.80 -7.26
C GLY A 143 -9.70 11.05 -6.16
N ILE A 144 -9.12 10.90 -5.01
CA ILE A 144 -9.73 10.17 -3.88
C ILE A 144 -9.35 10.84 -2.57
N VAL A 145 -10.31 10.97 -1.67
CA VAL A 145 -10.05 11.39 -0.28
C VAL A 145 -10.82 10.53 0.69
N PHE A 146 -10.24 10.31 1.86
CA PHE A 146 -10.89 9.61 2.96
C PHE A 146 -11.23 10.60 4.07
N ASN A 147 -12.52 10.78 4.35
CA ASN A 147 -13.01 11.67 5.39
C ASN A 147 -13.08 10.94 6.74
N GLN A 148 -12.10 11.16 7.59
CA GLN A 148 -12.07 10.71 8.97
C GLN A 148 -12.30 11.87 9.97
N SER A 149 -12.45 13.09 9.46
CA SER A 149 -12.65 14.27 10.29
C SER A 149 -14.06 14.29 10.90
N ASN A 150 -14.13 14.64 12.17
CA ASN A 150 -15.40 14.88 12.88
C ASN A 150 -15.98 16.30 12.63
N HIS A 151 -15.35 17.08 11.76
CA HIS A 151 -15.85 18.37 11.33
C HIS A 151 -17.13 18.25 10.49
N TRP A 152 -17.18 17.23 9.64
CA TRP A 152 -18.34 16.89 8.85
C TRP A 152 -19.35 16.08 9.67
N PRO A 153 -20.67 16.10 9.33
CA PRO A 153 -21.69 15.30 10.01
C PRO A 153 -21.31 13.84 10.09
N LYS A 154 -21.82 13.16 11.13
CA LYS A 154 -21.51 11.74 11.40
C LYS A 154 -21.77 10.82 10.20
N GLU A 155 -22.77 11.12 9.38
CA GLU A 155 -23.08 10.35 8.17
C GLU A 155 -22.01 10.40 7.09
N PHE A 156 -21.14 11.44 7.08
CA PHE A 156 -20.03 11.60 6.15
C PHE A 156 -18.68 11.18 6.75
N GLN A 157 -18.64 10.84 8.04
CA GLN A 157 -17.42 10.32 8.66
C GLN A 157 -17.16 8.88 8.21
N ASN A 158 -15.89 8.49 8.08
CA ASN A 158 -15.48 7.20 7.52
C ASN A 158 -16.06 6.96 6.11
N ASN A 159 -16.11 8.02 5.30
CA ASN A 159 -16.49 7.91 3.90
C ASN A 159 -15.29 8.24 3.00
N ILE A 160 -15.22 7.52 1.90
CA ILE A 160 -14.35 7.84 0.77
C ILE A 160 -15.18 8.65 -0.22
N PHE A 161 -14.60 9.74 -0.71
CA PHE A 161 -15.12 10.51 -1.84
C PHE A 161 -14.18 10.34 -3.01
N VAL A 162 -14.74 10.07 -4.19
CA VAL A 162 -13.95 9.85 -5.42
C VAL A 162 -14.60 10.58 -6.59
N GLY A 163 -13.78 11.27 -7.37
CA GLY A 163 -14.23 11.94 -8.59
C GLY A 163 -14.56 10.92 -9.68
N ASN A 164 -15.58 11.20 -10.48
CA ASN A 164 -15.90 10.41 -11.66
C ASN A 164 -16.09 11.37 -12.85
N VAL A 165 -15.06 11.43 -13.68
CA VAL A 165 -15.01 12.36 -14.82
C VAL A 165 -15.93 11.95 -15.96
N VAL A 166 -16.31 10.68 -16.06
CA VAL A 166 -17.22 10.19 -17.10
C VAL A 166 -18.66 10.60 -16.79
N THR A 167 -19.09 10.38 -15.55
CA THR A 167 -20.49 10.63 -15.14
C THR A 167 -20.72 12.02 -14.56
N SER A 168 -19.70 12.88 -14.47
CA SER A 168 -19.79 14.24 -13.90
C SER A 168 -20.30 14.23 -12.46
N ARG A 169 -19.70 13.38 -11.60
CA ARG A 169 -20.12 13.16 -10.21
C ARG A 169 -18.94 13.15 -9.26
N VAL A 170 -19.25 13.37 -7.98
CA VAL A 170 -18.37 12.92 -6.88
C VAL A 170 -19.12 11.81 -6.16
N ASN A 171 -18.62 10.59 -6.33
CA ASN A 171 -19.19 9.40 -5.72
C ASN A 171 -18.81 9.33 -4.24
N ARG A 172 -19.58 8.56 -3.47
CA ARG A 172 -19.43 8.43 -2.03
C ARG A 172 -19.56 6.98 -1.61
N ASP A 173 -18.60 6.49 -0.83
CA ASP A 173 -18.61 5.15 -0.25
C ASP A 173 -18.41 5.24 1.25
N LYS A 174 -19.28 4.60 2.01
CA LYS A 174 -19.10 4.44 3.45
C LYS A 174 -18.20 3.24 3.73
N VAL A 175 -17.17 3.44 4.53
CA VAL A 175 -16.25 2.38 4.94
C VAL A 175 -16.71 1.76 6.25
N ASN A 176 -16.90 0.45 6.25
CA ASN A 176 -17.08 -0.39 7.42
C ASN A 176 -15.81 -1.20 7.66
N TRP A 177 -15.48 -1.44 8.92
CA TRP A 177 -14.25 -2.13 9.30
C TRP A 177 -14.54 -3.55 9.79
N PHE A 178 -13.80 -4.52 9.29
CA PHE A 178 -13.74 -5.90 9.77
C PHE A 178 -12.32 -6.19 10.24
N GLY A 179 -12.07 -5.99 11.52
CA GLY A 179 -10.70 -5.92 12.04
C GLY A 179 -9.98 -4.69 11.46
N SER A 180 -8.87 -4.91 10.74
CA SER A 180 -8.14 -3.85 10.02
C SER A 180 -8.52 -3.72 8.53
N SER A 181 -9.49 -4.51 8.08
CA SER A 181 -9.93 -4.52 6.67
C SER A 181 -11.07 -3.55 6.42
N PRO A 182 -10.90 -2.55 5.55
CA PRO A 182 -11.97 -1.69 5.11
C PRO A 182 -12.84 -2.39 4.06
N LYS A 183 -14.16 -2.25 4.21
CA LYS A 183 -15.15 -2.66 3.20
C LYS A 183 -16.06 -1.49 2.90
N GLY A 184 -16.09 -1.08 1.63
CA GLY A 184 -16.91 0.02 1.14
C GLY A 184 -18.34 -0.43 0.86
N VAL A 185 -19.26 0.50 1.07
CA VAL A 185 -20.67 0.39 0.68
C VAL A 185 -21.03 1.65 -0.08
N GLU A 186 -21.52 1.49 -1.31
CA GLU A 186 -21.95 2.62 -2.14
C GLU A 186 -23.08 3.40 -1.44
N MET A 187 -22.94 4.71 -1.43
CA MET A 187 -23.90 5.65 -0.88
C MET A 187 -24.37 6.60 -1.98
N PRO A 188 -25.48 7.35 -1.79
CA PRO A 188 -25.84 8.41 -2.73
C PRO A 188 -24.66 9.36 -2.98
N ASP A 189 -24.47 9.76 -4.23
CA ASP A 189 -23.39 10.65 -4.66
C ASP A 189 -23.30 11.91 -3.78
N LEU A 190 -22.07 12.32 -3.45
CA LEU A 190 -21.84 13.57 -2.73
C LEU A 190 -22.22 14.78 -3.60
N ILE A 191 -21.87 14.73 -4.88
CA ILE A 191 -22.22 15.74 -5.88
C ILE A 191 -22.74 15.06 -7.13
N ARG A 192 -23.87 15.56 -7.60
CA ARG A 192 -24.47 15.19 -8.87
C ARG A 192 -24.83 16.44 -9.64
N THR A 193 -24.41 16.55 -10.89
CA THR A 193 -24.73 17.71 -11.74
C THR A 193 -25.14 17.29 -13.14
N ARG A 194 -25.90 18.15 -13.82
CA ARG A 194 -26.23 18.04 -15.25
C ARG A 194 -25.27 18.85 -16.13
N ASP A 195 -24.31 19.56 -15.53
CA ASP A 195 -23.29 20.30 -16.27
C ASP A 195 -22.31 19.33 -16.94
N PRO A 196 -22.31 19.20 -18.28
CA PRO A 196 -21.43 18.28 -18.99
C PRO A 196 -19.96 18.72 -18.98
N TRP A 197 -19.67 19.93 -18.49
CA TRP A 197 -18.33 20.48 -18.35
C TRP A 197 -17.68 20.13 -17.00
N PHE A 198 -18.47 19.67 -16.02
CA PHE A 198 -17.95 19.29 -14.72
C PHE A 198 -17.19 17.97 -14.81
N ARG A 199 -15.88 18.01 -14.55
CA ARG A 199 -14.96 16.85 -14.61
C ARG A 199 -14.07 16.85 -13.37
N PRO A 200 -14.53 16.26 -12.25
CA PRO A 200 -13.78 16.25 -11.00
C PRO A 200 -12.58 15.30 -11.14
N VAL A 201 -11.38 15.85 -11.36
CA VAL A 201 -10.14 15.09 -11.61
C VAL A 201 -9.33 14.86 -10.34
N ASP A 202 -9.47 15.73 -9.33
CA ASP A 202 -8.82 15.53 -8.03
C ASP A 202 -9.65 16.15 -6.91
N LEU A 203 -9.50 15.60 -5.71
CA LEU A 203 -10.16 16.01 -4.48
C LEU A 203 -9.16 16.11 -3.34
N GLN A 204 -9.23 17.20 -2.56
CA GLN A 204 -8.38 17.38 -1.39
C GLN A 204 -9.16 18.09 -0.27
N PHE A 205 -9.01 17.61 0.96
CA PHE A 205 -9.47 18.40 2.10
C PHE A 205 -8.49 19.55 2.35
N GLY A 206 -9.02 20.75 2.47
CA GLY A 206 -8.23 21.92 2.83
C GLY A 206 -7.95 22.03 4.33
N PRO A 207 -7.00 22.89 4.74
CA PRO A 207 -6.69 23.13 6.15
C PRO A 207 -7.84 23.81 6.90
N ASP A 208 -8.82 24.33 6.20
CA ASP A 208 -10.08 24.89 6.71
C ASP A 208 -11.21 23.84 6.84
N GLY A 209 -10.94 22.58 6.50
CA GLY A 209 -11.88 21.48 6.56
C GLY A 209 -12.89 21.43 5.40
N ALA A 210 -12.79 22.34 4.44
CA ALA A 210 -13.55 22.27 3.21
C ALA A 210 -13.01 21.20 2.27
N LEU A 211 -13.85 20.60 1.44
CA LEU A 211 -13.42 19.75 0.33
C LEU A 211 -13.20 20.61 -0.91
N TYR A 212 -11.98 20.60 -1.42
CA TYR A 212 -11.62 21.25 -2.68
C TYR A 212 -11.64 20.22 -3.80
N ILE A 213 -12.24 20.59 -4.93
CA ILE A 213 -12.42 19.74 -6.10
C ILE A 213 -11.80 20.44 -7.30
N ALA A 214 -10.76 19.86 -7.85
CA ALA A 214 -10.20 20.28 -9.13
C ALA A 214 -11.10 19.78 -10.26
N ASP A 215 -11.65 20.71 -11.00
CA ASP A 215 -12.55 20.45 -12.11
C ASP A 215 -11.84 20.79 -13.42
N PHE A 216 -11.56 19.75 -14.21
CA PHE A 216 -10.86 19.87 -15.49
C PHE A 216 -11.63 20.77 -16.50
N TYR A 217 -12.93 21.00 -16.27
CA TYR A 217 -13.78 21.85 -17.09
C TYR A 217 -13.67 21.54 -18.57
N ASN A 218 -14.07 20.35 -18.97
CA ASN A 218 -14.01 19.95 -20.38
C ASN A 218 -15.17 19.04 -20.75
N ARG A 219 -15.88 19.36 -21.83
CA ARG A 219 -16.95 18.53 -22.33
C ARG A 219 -16.45 17.18 -22.85
N ILE A 220 -15.25 17.17 -23.41
CA ILE A 220 -14.61 16.01 -24.03
C ILE A 220 -13.43 15.57 -23.17
N ILE A 221 -13.50 14.36 -22.60
CA ILE A 221 -12.44 13.81 -21.76
C ILE A 221 -11.59 12.73 -22.46
N GLY A 222 -12.20 11.96 -23.35
CA GLY A 222 -11.50 10.95 -24.15
C GLY A 222 -10.60 11.55 -25.21
N HIS A 223 -9.47 10.94 -25.50
CA HIS A 223 -8.56 11.39 -26.57
C HIS A 223 -8.37 10.30 -27.63
N TYR A 224 -8.75 9.07 -27.36
CA TYR A 224 -8.73 7.99 -28.35
C TYR A 224 -9.87 8.16 -29.38
N GLU A 225 -11.05 8.58 -28.91
CA GLU A 225 -12.25 8.73 -29.74
C GLU A 225 -12.33 10.11 -30.38
N VAL A 226 -11.75 11.14 -29.75
CA VAL A 226 -11.84 12.53 -30.21
C VAL A 226 -10.47 13.17 -30.23
N ARG A 227 -10.09 13.72 -31.38
CA ARG A 227 -8.81 14.38 -31.60
C ARG A 227 -8.55 15.47 -30.55
N LEU A 228 -7.27 15.66 -30.17
CA LEU A 228 -6.86 16.66 -29.19
C LEU A 228 -7.08 18.10 -29.67
N ASP A 229 -7.09 18.32 -31.00
CA ASP A 229 -7.34 19.62 -31.63
C ASP A 229 -8.82 19.92 -31.88
N HIS A 230 -9.74 19.07 -31.39
CA HIS A 230 -11.17 19.27 -31.54
C HIS A 230 -11.61 20.64 -30.97
N PRO A 231 -12.41 21.44 -31.71
CA PRO A 231 -12.74 22.82 -31.34
C PRO A 231 -13.60 22.94 -30.06
N GLU A 232 -14.31 21.86 -29.68
CA GLU A 232 -15.09 21.83 -28.43
C GLU A 232 -14.27 21.48 -27.18
N ARG A 233 -12.94 21.29 -27.32
CA ARG A 233 -12.07 21.12 -26.17
C ARG A 233 -11.65 22.49 -25.64
N ASP A 234 -11.93 22.72 -24.38
CA ASP A 234 -11.37 23.89 -23.67
C ASP A 234 -9.91 23.56 -23.27
N ARG A 235 -9.02 24.53 -23.46
CA ARG A 235 -7.58 24.42 -23.15
C ARG A 235 -7.08 25.53 -22.25
N GLU A 236 -7.95 26.47 -21.92
CA GLU A 236 -7.59 27.69 -21.23
C GLU A 236 -8.24 27.80 -19.85
N LYS A 237 -9.29 27.03 -19.59
CA LYS A 237 -10.11 27.13 -18.39
C LYS A 237 -10.03 25.89 -17.52
N GLY A 238 -10.15 26.09 -16.24
CA GLY A 238 -10.38 25.11 -15.21
C GLY A 238 -11.19 25.73 -14.09
N ARG A 239 -11.72 24.92 -13.20
CA ARG A 239 -12.46 25.40 -12.02
C ARG A 239 -11.94 24.70 -10.77
N ILE A 240 -11.96 25.40 -9.65
CA ILE A 240 -11.75 24.81 -8.33
C ILE A 240 -13.00 25.10 -7.51
N TRP A 241 -13.67 24.03 -7.11
CA TRP A 241 -14.83 24.12 -6.23
C TRP A 241 -14.39 23.96 -4.79
N ARG A 242 -14.99 24.74 -3.90
CA ARG A 242 -14.82 24.63 -2.46
C ARG A 242 -16.14 24.26 -1.82
N LEU A 243 -16.27 23.03 -1.34
CA LEU A 243 -17.46 22.51 -0.70
C LEU A 243 -17.31 22.60 0.82
N ILE A 244 -18.23 23.31 1.46
CA ILE A 244 -18.28 23.49 2.91
C ILE A 244 -19.60 22.96 3.47
N TYR A 245 -19.55 22.41 4.68
CA TYR A 245 -20.77 22.04 5.39
C TYR A 245 -21.24 23.21 6.27
N ASN A 246 -22.45 23.70 6.01
CA ASN A 246 -23.04 24.85 6.71
C ASN A 246 -24.08 24.46 7.76
N GLY A 247 -24.25 23.16 8.06
CA GLY A 247 -25.24 22.71 9.01
C GLY A 247 -24.88 22.97 10.48
N THR A 248 -25.87 22.91 11.35
CA THR A 248 -25.72 23.18 12.81
C THR A 248 -24.92 22.11 13.54
N SER A 249 -24.71 20.93 12.94
CA SER A 249 -23.97 19.83 13.54
C SER A 249 -22.45 19.85 13.29
N SER A 250 -21.96 20.84 12.50
CA SER A 250 -20.52 20.96 12.26
C SER A 250 -19.80 21.53 13.47
N LYS A 251 -18.70 20.89 13.87
CA LYS A 251 -17.77 21.49 14.83
C LYS A 251 -17.01 22.61 14.15
N ARG A 252 -17.10 23.82 14.70
CA ARG A 252 -16.34 24.95 14.17
C ARG A 252 -14.84 24.69 14.34
N LEU A 253 -14.11 24.65 13.23
CA LEU A 253 -12.66 24.55 13.27
C LEU A 253 -12.04 25.90 13.60
N SER A 254 -10.90 25.88 14.28
CA SER A 254 -10.04 27.06 14.40
C SER A 254 -9.56 27.48 13.00
N LYS A 255 -9.29 28.77 12.83
CA LYS A 255 -8.65 29.23 11.57
C LYS A 255 -7.34 28.45 11.36
N PRO A 256 -7.04 28.03 10.12
CA PRO A 256 -5.76 27.42 9.81
C PRO A 256 -4.63 28.42 10.09
N VAL A 257 -3.51 27.92 10.59
CA VAL A 257 -2.30 28.71 10.78
C VAL A 257 -1.59 28.83 9.44
N SER A 258 -1.18 30.05 9.10
CA SER A 258 -0.35 30.28 7.91
C SER A 258 1.10 29.92 8.22
N LEU A 259 1.64 28.96 7.47
CA LEU A 259 3.08 28.63 7.54
C LEU A 259 3.84 29.45 6.48
N PRO A 260 5.11 29.84 6.72
CA PRO A 260 5.91 29.56 7.90
C PRO A 260 5.53 30.44 9.11
N ILE A 261 5.70 29.91 10.31
CA ILE A 261 5.50 30.62 11.58
C ILE A 261 6.68 30.33 12.52
N SER A 262 7.13 31.34 13.26
CA SER A 262 8.25 31.22 14.20
C SER A 262 7.85 30.65 15.57
N GLU A 263 6.57 30.70 15.92
CA GLU A 263 6.05 30.32 17.24
C GLU A 263 5.86 28.81 17.33
N LEU A 264 6.88 28.14 17.84
CA LEU A 264 6.96 26.68 17.91
C LEU A 264 5.75 26.04 18.63
N ASP A 265 5.26 26.64 19.71
CA ASP A 265 4.12 26.09 20.47
C ASP A 265 2.84 26.06 19.64
N VAL A 266 2.67 27.03 18.73
CA VAL A 266 1.53 27.05 17.78
C VAL A 266 1.65 25.89 16.79
N VAL A 267 2.85 25.65 16.24
CA VAL A 267 3.07 24.54 15.30
C VAL A 267 2.91 23.20 16.00
N ILE A 268 3.39 23.03 17.24
CA ILE A 268 3.15 21.83 18.05
C ILE A 268 1.64 21.61 18.26
N GLY A 269 0.87 22.68 18.51
CA GLY A 269 -0.58 22.62 18.63
C GLY A 269 -1.27 22.08 17.36
N GLU A 270 -0.74 22.40 16.17
CA GLU A 270 -1.26 21.88 14.90
C GLU A 270 -1.10 20.37 14.73
N LEU A 271 -0.09 19.74 15.37
CA LEU A 271 0.05 18.28 15.39
C LEU A 271 -1.10 17.57 16.12
N ALA A 272 -1.87 18.30 16.94
CA ALA A 272 -3.07 17.79 17.61
C ALA A 272 -4.38 18.15 16.87
N SER A 273 -4.30 18.79 15.70
CA SER A 273 -5.46 19.20 14.92
C SER A 273 -6.40 18.03 14.61
N PRO A 274 -7.73 18.22 14.60
CA PRO A 274 -8.67 17.20 14.16
C PRO A 274 -8.53 16.86 12.66
N LEU A 275 -7.88 17.73 11.87
CA LEU A 275 -7.67 17.54 10.44
C LEU A 275 -6.30 16.93 10.16
N LEU A 276 -6.29 15.79 9.50
CA LEU A 276 -5.05 15.09 9.14
C LEU A 276 -4.11 15.97 8.31
N LEU A 277 -4.65 16.71 7.32
CA LEU A 277 -3.82 17.59 6.49
C LEU A 277 -3.06 18.64 7.32
N ARG A 278 -3.71 19.26 8.32
CA ARG A 278 -3.03 20.24 9.18
C ARG A 278 -1.89 19.61 9.98
N ARG A 279 -2.13 18.40 10.50
CA ARG A 279 -1.10 17.63 11.22
C ARG A 279 0.09 17.30 10.32
N MET A 280 -0.18 16.87 9.08
CA MET A 280 0.86 16.54 8.10
C MET A 280 1.68 17.77 7.73
N LEU A 281 1.02 18.90 7.37
CA LEU A 281 1.71 20.16 7.04
C LEU A 281 2.58 20.66 8.19
N ALA A 282 2.09 20.61 9.43
CA ALA A 282 2.88 21.00 10.60
C ALA A 282 4.08 20.05 10.81
N ALA A 283 3.90 18.75 10.62
CA ALA A 283 4.97 17.77 10.72
C ALA A 283 6.05 17.97 9.65
N GLU A 284 5.66 18.25 8.42
CA GLU A 284 6.56 18.57 7.32
C GLU A 284 7.36 19.85 7.62
N PHE A 285 6.67 20.93 7.99
CA PHE A 285 7.31 22.19 8.34
C PHE A 285 8.30 22.05 9.50
N MET A 286 7.94 21.28 10.54
CA MET A 286 8.85 21.01 11.65
C MET A 286 10.10 20.21 11.23
N ALA A 287 9.92 19.20 10.40
CA ALA A 287 11.02 18.32 10.01
C ALA A 287 11.94 18.97 8.98
N ASP A 288 11.39 19.69 7.99
CA ASP A 288 12.13 20.15 6.82
C ASP A 288 12.62 21.60 6.96
N ASP A 289 11.81 22.49 7.57
CA ASP A 289 12.16 23.91 7.71
C ASP A 289 12.73 24.26 9.08
N MET A 290 12.08 23.83 10.18
CA MET A 290 12.57 24.15 11.55
C MET A 290 13.73 23.25 11.99
N GLY A 291 13.76 22.02 11.51
CA GLY A 291 14.88 21.10 11.69
C GLY A 291 15.09 20.65 13.14
N ILE A 292 16.34 20.39 13.49
CA ILE A 292 16.73 19.74 14.75
C ILE A 292 16.35 20.55 16.02
N THR A 293 16.14 21.85 15.88
CA THR A 293 15.83 22.77 17.00
C THR A 293 14.54 22.41 17.72
N VAL A 294 13.57 21.82 17.00
CA VAL A 294 12.27 21.41 17.57
C VAL A 294 12.34 20.18 18.45
N SER A 295 13.44 19.39 18.39
CA SER A 295 13.50 18.04 18.96
C SER A 295 13.24 18.01 20.47
N LYS A 296 13.87 18.90 21.26
CA LYS A 296 13.71 18.93 22.73
C LYS A 296 12.30 19.40 23.15
N PRO A 297 11.77 20.54 22.63
CA PRO A 297 10.42 20.98 22.96
C PRO A 297 9.36 19.95 22.53
N LEU A 298 9.49 19.40 21.33
CA LEU A 298 8.57 18.41 20.81
C LEU A 298 8.57 17.12 21.64
N LYS A 299 9.77 16.63 22.02
CA LYS A 299 9.88 15.47 22.92
C LYS A 299 9.17 15.73 24.26
N LYS A 300 9.33 16.93 24.85
CA LYS A 300 8.60 17.31 26.04
C LYS A 300 7.08 17.31 25.83
N ALA A 301 6.61 17.84 24.70
CA ALA A 301 5.19 17.92 24.38
C ALA A 301 4.54 16.54 24.23
N ILE A 302 5.15 15.60 23.48
CA ILE A 302 4.59 14.26 23.27
C ILE A 302 4.64 13.38 24.52
N HIS A 303 5.53 13.67 25.47
CA HIS A 303 5.61 12.96 26.76
C HIS A 303 4.70 13.51 27.84
N ASN A 304 3.99 14.63 27.58
CA ASN A 304 2.97 15.13 28.49
C ASN A 304 1.83 14.10 28.61
N ASN A 305 1.32 13.90 29.81
CA ASN A 305 0.24 12.95 30.07
C ASN A 305 -1.05 13.31 29.32
N ASP A 306 -1.29 14.60 29.09
CA ASP A 306 -2.45 15.12 28.35
C ASP A 306 -2.24 15.15 26.81
N ALA A 307 -1.09 14.68 26.32
CA ALA A 307 -0.82 14.65 24.89
C ALA A 307 -1.80 13.74 24.15
N SER A 308 -2.50 14.30 23.15
CA SER A 308 -3.43 13.53 22.33
C SER A 308 -2.71 12.44 21.53
N PRO A 309 -3.38 11.34 21.16
CA PRO A 309 -2.81 10.32 20.30
C PRO A 309 -2.24 10.89 18.99
N ALA A 310 -2.90 11.87 18.40
CA ALA A 310 -2.44 12.54 17.17
C ALA A 310 -1.11 13.27 17.39
N LEU A 311 -0.98 14.04 18.48
CA LEU A 311 0.27 14.72 18.84
C LEU A 311 1.42 13.72 19.05
N LYS A 312 1.18 12.62 19.78
CA LYS A 312 2.18 11.56 20.00
C LYS A 312 2.64 10.95 18.68
N VAL A 313 1.72 10.63 17.79
CA VAL A 313 1.99 10.02 16.47
C VAL A 313 2.83 10.96 15.61
N HIS A 314 2.31 12.16 15.32
CA HIS A 314 3.00 13.08 14.41
C HIS A 314 4.32 13.58 14.99
N GLY A 315 4.37 13.84 16.31
CA GLY A 315 5.61 14.21 16.99
C GLY A 315 6.66 13.10 16.95
N ALA A 316 6.27 11.84 17.12
CA ALA A 316 7.19 10.69 16.98
C ALA A 316 7.76 10.58 15.56
N TRP A 317 6.92 10.78 14.52
CA TRP A 317 7.39 10.78 13.13
C TRP A 317 8.33 11.95 12.82
N VAL A 318 8.06 13.16 13.32
CA VAL A 318 8.98 14.30 13.20
C VAL A 318 10.32 13.95 13.86
N LEU A 319 10.31 13.44 15.10
CA LEU A 319 11.54 13.03 15.78
C LEU A 319 12.28 11.91 15.03
N TYR A 320 11.56 10.97 14.43
CA TYR A 320 12.14 9.93 13.58
C TYR A 320 12.83 10.53 12.35
N ARG A 321 12.16 11.42 11.60
CA ARG A 321 12.72 12.10 10.43
C ARG A 321 13.96 12.91 10.74
N LEU A 322 14.00 13.52 11.92
CA LEU A 322 15.16 14.27 12.45
C LEU A 322 16.26 13.37 13.05
N ALA A 323 16.11 12.04 13.03
CA ALA A 323 16.98 11.08 13.70
C ALA A 323 17.15 11.35 15.23
N LYS A 324 16.08 11.87 15.87
CA LYS A 324 16.03 12.22 17.31
C LYS A 324 15.03 11.39 18.12
N LEU A 325 14.33 10.45 17.48
CA LEU A 325 13.49 9.50 18.20
C LEU A 325 14.37 8.46 18.90
N ASP A 326 14.43 8.51 20.21
CA ASP A 326 15.15 7.51 21.01
C ASP A 326 14.31 6.24 21.24
N GLN A 327 15.01 5.16 21.55
CA GLN A 327 14.41 3.85 21.78
C GLN A 327 13.44 3.85 22.97
N SER A 328 13.74 4.59 24.04
CA SER A 328 12.88 4.65 25.22
C SER A 328 11.51 5.25 24.89
N THR A 329 11.47 6.28 24.03
CA THR A 329 10.22 6.86 23.52
C THR A 329 9.45 5.87 22.64
N LEU A 330 10.15 5.17 21.73
CA LEU A 330 9.55 4.15 20.87
C LEU A 330 8.89 3.03 21.70
N LEU A 331 9.62 2.50 22.69
CA LEU A 331 9.13 1.42 23.56
C LEU A 331 7.98 1.89 24.46
N ARG A 332 8.08 3.08 25.05
CA ARG A 332 6.98 3.62 25.85
C ARG A 332 5.68 3.74 25.06
N PHE A 333 5.76 4.22 23.81
CA PHE A 333 4.58 4.45 22.99
C PHE A 333 4.09 3.17 22.28
N SER A 334 4.92 2.13 22.20
CA SER A 334 4.45 0.82 21.70
C SER A 334 3.48 0.12 22.67
N THR A 335 3.37 0.61 23.90
CA THR A 335 2.41 0.14 24.92
C THR A 335 1.38 1.20 25.33
N ASP A 336 1.23 2.27 24.51
CA ASP A 336 0.23 3.33 24.75
C ASP A 336 -1.20 2.77 24.70
N ASP A 337 -2.12 3.36 25.46
CA ASP A 337 -3.54 2.95 25.47
C ASP A 337 -4.17 3.06 24.08
N SER A 338 -3.72 4.03 23.28
CA SER A 338 -4.24 4.24 21.92
C SER A 338 -3.64 3.25 20.90
N PRO A 339 -4.46 2.41 20.24
CA PRO A 339 -3.99 1.54 19.18
C PRO A 339 -3.42 2.32 17.98
N LEU A 340 -3.85 3.56 17.78
CA LEU A 340 -3.27 4.45 16.77
C LEU A 340 -1.79 4.71 17.06
N VAL A 341 -1.46 5.07 18.31
CA VAL A 341 -0.07 5.32 18.73
C VAL A 341 0.76 4.05 18.58
N ARG A 342 0.27 2.92 19.13
CA ARG A 342 0.99 1.64 19.04
C ARG A 342 1.25 1.24 17.58
N SER A 343 0.25 1.33 16.69
CA SER A 343 0.42 1.02 15.26
C SER A 343 1.53 1.84 14.61
N HIS A 344 1.59 3.14 14.89
CA HIS A 344 2.63 3.99 14.32
C HIS A 344 4.02 3.68 14.88
N MET A 345 4.15 3.22 16.13
CA MET A 345 5.45 2.77 16.66
C MET A 345 5.98 1.55 15.90
N HIS A 346 5.13 0.58 15.57
CA HIS A 346 5.52 -0.56 14.72
C HIS A 346 5.87 -0.12 13.29
N ARG A 347 5.16 0.84 12.71
CA ARG A 347 5.51 1.42 11.41
C ARG A 347 6.86 2.13 11.43
N ILE A 348 7.14 2.90 12.48
CA ILE A 348 8.45 3.54 12.69
C ILE A 348 9.55 2.48 12.84
N ALA A 349 9.32 1.43 13.62
CA ALA A 349 10.26 0.32 13.74
C ALA A 349 10.56 -0.29 12.37
N GLY A 350 9.53 -0.57 11.57
CA GLY A 350 9.69 -1.05 10.20
C GLY A 350 10.47 -0.07 9.29
N ALA A 351 10.38 1.23 9.53
CA ALA A 351 11.13 2.25 8.78
C ALA A 351 12.60 2.38 9.23
N LYS A 352 12.93 1.98 10.47
CA LYS A 352 14.31 1.98 10.97
C LYS A 352 15.17 0.94 10.25
N GLY A 353 16.44 1.27 10.02
CA GLY A 353 17.39 0.39 9.31
C GLY A 353 17.78 -0.85 10.11
N ASN A 354 18.10 -0.69 11.39
CA ASN A 354 18.62 -1.75 12.25
C ASN A 354 17.73 -1.94 13.49
N TRP A 355 17.55 -3.20 13.90
CA TRP A 355 16.90 -3.58 15.13
C TRP A 355 17.92 -4.22 16.07
N ASP A 356 17.84 -3.87 17.33
CA ASP A 356 18.40 -4.66 18.42
C ASP A 356 17.38 -5.70 18.92
N PRO A 357 17.75 -6.61 19.79
CA PRO A 357 16.82 -7.63 20.31
C PRO A 357 15.58 -7.05 21.00
N VAL A 358 15.68 -5.84 21.57
CA VAL A 358 14.56 -5.20 22.28
C VAL A 358 13.50 -4.70 21.28
N ILE A 359 13.94 -4.06 20.19
CA ILE A 359 13.03 -3.63 19.10
C ILE A 359 12.45 -4.87 18.41
N SER A 360 13.25 -5.90 18.14
CA SER A 360 12.76 -7.15 17.55
C SER A 360 11.65 -7.78 18.39
N LYS A 361 11.86 -7.87 19.71
CA LYS A 361 10.84 -8.36 20.64
C LYS A 361 9.59 -7.50 20.63
N MET A 362 9.73 -6.18 20.73
CA MET A 362 8.60 -5.26 20.66
C MET A 362 7.74 -5.50 19.41
N VAL A 363 8.39 -5.65 18.25
CA VAL A 363 7.65 -5.88 16.99
C VAL A 363 6.98 -7.25 16.98
N LEU A 364 7.63 -8.30 17.46
CA LEU A 364 7.03 -9.64 17.59
C LEU A 364 5.83 -9.65 18.54
N ASP A 365 5.94 -8.97 19.69
CA ASP A 365 4.83 -8.83 20.65
C ASP A 365 3.60 -8.17 20.00
N GLY A 366 3.82 -7.25 19.06
CA GLY A 366 2.75 -6.60 18.29
C GLY A 366 1.91 -7.54 17.42
N LEU A 367 2.38 -8.75 17.09
CA LEU A 367 1.57 -9.76 16.38
C LEU A 367 0.40 -10.29 17.22
N THR A 368 0.46 -10.15 18.53
CA THR A 368 -0.56 -10.62 19.48
C THR A 368 -1.34 -9.46 20.13
N ASP A 369 -1.14 -8.23 19.67
CA ASP A 369 -1.88 -7.05 20.16
C ASP A 369 -3.40 -7.21 19.94
N ASP A 370 -4.20 -6.69 20.87
CA ASP A 370 -5.67 -6.72 20.78
C ASP A 370 -6.17 -6.01 19.53
N SER A 371 -5.48 -4.96 19.09
CA SER A 371 -5.84 -4.20 17.89
C SER A 371 -5.33 -4.86 16.61
N PRO A 372 -6.22 -5.19 15.66
CA PRO A 372 -5.81 -5.72 14.36
C PRO A 372 -4.97 -4.73 13.54
N PHE A 373 -5.09 -3.43 13.77
CA PHE A 373 -4.23 -2.42 13.14
C PHE A 373 -2.79 -2.50 13.63
N VAL A 374 -2.58 -2.79 14.92
CA VAL A 374 -1.23 -2.99 15.48
C VAL A 374 -0.62 -4.27 14.94
N ARG A 375 -1.39 -5.39 14.95
CA ARG A 375 -0.94 -6.67 14.37
C ARG A 375 -0.51 -6.50 12.91
N ARG A 376 -1.27 -5.74 12.12
CA ARG A 376 -0.95 -5.47 10.72
C ARG A 376 0.31 -4.61 10.55
N ALA A 377 0.49 -3.57 11.38
CA ALA A 377 1.69 -2.75 11.37
C ALA A 377 2.94 -3.54 11.79
N SER A 378 2.80 -4.47 12.75
CA SER A 378 3.84 -5.41 13.14
C SER A 378 4.22 -6.36 11.98
N ALA A 379 3.23 -6.94 11.29
CA ALA A 379 3.48 -7.79 10.12
C ALA A 379 4.22 -7.03 9.00
N ASP A 380 3.82 -5.78 8.68
CA ASP A 380 4.54 -4.93 7.72
C ASP A 380 5.99 -4.67 8.16
N ALA A 381 6.23 -4.42 9.45
CA ALA A 381 7.57 -4.23 9.98
C ALA A 381 8.45 -5.49 9.85
N LEU A 382 7.92 -6.67 10.19
CA LEU A 382 8.60 -7.96 10.04
C LEU A 382 8.86 -8.33 8.57
N SER A 383 7.96 -7.93 7.66
CA SER A 383 8.17 -8.08 6.22
C SER A 383 9.40 -7.32 5.71
N ARG A 384 9.69 -6.16 6.31
CA ARG A 384 10.82 -5.29 5.95
C ARG A 384 12.14 -5.66 6.62
N ARG A 385 12.08 -6.49 7.65
CA ARG A 385 13.24 -6.98 8.41
C ARG A 385 13.12 -8.50 8.56
N PRO A 386 13.25 -9.22 7.43
CA PRO A 386 13.05 -10.65 7.44
C PRO A 386 14.14 -11.35 8.26
N HIS A 387 13.72 -12.38 9.00
CA HIS A 387 14.56 -13.32 9.75
C HIS A 387 13.82 -14.66 9.86
N VAL A 388 14.53 -15.79 9.78
CA VAL A 388 13.89 -17.10 9.80
C VAL A 388 13.08 -17.35 11.08
N ASP A 389 13.54 -16.85 12.21
CA ASP A 389 12.85 -16.99 13.50
C ASP A 389 11.46 -16.33 13.54
N ASN A 390 11.18 -15.41 12.61
CA ASN A 390 9.87 -14.77 12.52
C ASN A 390 8.80 -15.69 11.91
N VAL A 391 9.18 -16.82 11.29
CA VAL A 391 8.25 -17.71 10.57
C VAL A 391 7.20 -18.29 11.51
N TYR A 392 7.61 -18.86 12.65
CA TYR A 392 6.67 -19.44 13.63
C TYR A 392 5.73 -18.40 14.26
N PRO A 393 6.20 -17.23 14.74
CA PRO A 393 5.31 -16.17 15.20
C PRO A 393 4.27 -15.73 14.16
N LEU A 394 4.67 -15.59 12.88
CA LEU A 394 3.77 -15.23 11.79
C LEU A 394 2.74 -16.32 11.48
N LEU A 395 3.14 -17.59 11.50
CA LEU A 395 2.22 -18.72 11.35
C LEU A 395 1.20 -18.76 12.50
N ASN A 396 1.63 -18.54 13.74
CA ASN A 396 0.75 -18.49 14.89
C ASN A 396 -0.26 -17.32 14.78
N ALA A 397 0.18 -16.16 14.30
CA ALA A 397 -0.72 -15.04 14.03
C ALA A 397 -1.74 -15.38 12.93
N LEU A 398 -1.33 -16.06 11.84
CA LEU A 398 -2.22 -16.47 10.76
C LEU A 398 -3.31 -17.45 11.19
N LYS A 399 -3.01 -18.34 12.16
CA LYS A 399 -3.98 -19.33 12.67
C LYS A 399 -5.17 -18.68 13.38
N VAL A 400 -4.97 -17.52 14.01
CA VAL A 400 -5.98 -16.86 14.85
C VAL A 400 -6.64 -15.65 14.19
N VAL A 401 -6.20 -15.25 12.99
CA VAL A 401 -6.76 -14.10 12.30
C VAL A 401 -8.18 -14.39 11.81
N ASN A 402 -9.11 -13.45 12.07
CA ASN A 402 -10.48 -13.56 11.59
C ASN A 402 -10.52 -13.60 10.05
N GLU A 403 -11.33 -14.49 9.48
CA GLU A 403 -11.45 -14.66 8.03
C GLU A 403 -11.89 -13.39 7.30
N LYS A 404 -12.68 -12.56 7.93
CA LYS A 404 -13.15 -11.28 7.37
C LYS A 404 -12.07 -10.20 7.38
N ASP A 405 -10.98 -10.37 8.17
CA ASP A 405 -9.85 -9.43 8.15
C ASP A 405 -8.84 -9.82 7.06
N GLU A 406 -9.30 -9.72 5.81
CA GLU A 406 -8.53 -10.12 4.62
C GLU A 406 -7.23 -9.34 4.47
N HIS A 407 -7.20 -8.03 4.83
CA HIS A 407 -5.99 -7.20 4.71
C HIS A 407 -4.92 -7.62 5.73
N LEU A 408 -5.30 -7.93 6.97
CA LEU A 408 -4.36 -8.46 7.97
C LEU A 408 -3.82 -9.81 7.53
N ARG A 409 -4.70 -10.71 7.07
CA ARG A 409 -4.29 -12.02 6.56
C ARG A 409 -3.30 -11.90 5.41
N HIS A 410 -3.58 -11.02 4.46
CA HIS A 410 -2.69 -10.80 3.30
C HIS A 410 -1.34 -10.19 3.73
N ALA A 411 -1.33 -9.22 4.65
CA ALA A 411 -0.11 -8.62 5.19
C ALA A 411 0.75 -9.65 5.97
N LEU A 412 0.12 -10.51 6.79
CA LEU A 412 0.81 -11.61 7.46
C LEU A 412 1.40 -12.62 6.46
N SER A 413 0.68 -12.93 5.39
CA SER A 413 1.16 -13.83 4.34
C SER A 413 2.35 -13.24 3.59
N ILE A 414 2.35 -11.94 3.28
CA ILE A 414 3.50 -11.23 2.70
C ILE A 414 4.69 -11.27 3.66
N ALA A 415 4.47 -10.99 4.95
CA ALA A 415 5.52 -11.08 5.95
C ALA A 415 6.10 -12.50 6.00
N LEU A 416 5.26 -13.53 6.07
CA LEU A 416 5.68 -14.92 6.06
C LEU A 416 6.49 -15.25 4.79
N ARG A 417 6.02 -14.86 3.61
CA ARG A 417 6.76 -15.02 2.33
C ARG A 417 8.16 -14.42 2.39
N ASN A 418 8.26 -13.16 2.84
CA ASN A 418 9.53 -12.46 2.86
C ASN A 418 10.53 -13.08 3.85
N ASN A 419 10.04 -13.57 4.99
CA ASN A 419 10.86 -14.26 5.99
C ASN A 419 11.25 -15.69 5.53
N LEU A 420 10.34 -16.41 4.88
CA LEU A 420 10.58 -17.77 4.37
C LEU A 420 11.63 -17.81 3.26
N ARG A 421 11.86 -16.71 2.53
CA ARG A 421 12.93 -16.58 1.53
C ARG A 421 14.34 -16.77 2.11
N LEU A 422 14.50 -16.62 3.41
CA LEU A 422 15.78 -16.80 4.12
C LEU A 422 15.95 -18.20 4.71
N ALA A 423 14.93 -19.04 4.63
CA ALA A 423 14.99 -20.40 5.12
C ALA A 423 15.78 -21.29 4.14
N ASP A 424 16.61 -22.19 4.67
CA ASP A 424 17.50 -23.08 3.92
C ASP A 424 17.48 -24.53 4.42
N SER A 425 16.78 -24.81 5.53
CA SER A 425 16.72 -26.14 6.12
C SER A 425 15.29 -26.61 6.41
N LEU A 426 14.94 -27.80 5.92
CA LEU A 426 13.66 -28.45 6.22
C LEU A 426 13.53 -28.85 7.69
N SER A 427 14.67 -29.12 8.37
CA SER A 427 14.68 -29.50 9.80
C SER A 427 14.09 -28.42 10.70
N ASP A 428 14.18 -27.13 10.28
CA ASP A 428 13.65 -26.00 11.04
C ASP A 428 12.11 -26.01 11.12
N PHE A 429 11.44 -26.82 10.28
CA PHE A 429 9.98 -26.86 10.13
C PHE A 429 9.38 -28.26 10.36
N GLU A 430 10.16 -29.22 10.89
CA GLU A 430 9.67 -30.58 11.11
C GLU A 430 8.50 -30.68 12.08
N ASP A 431 8.49 -29.86 13.11
CA ASP A 431 7.41 -29.80 14.10
C ASP A 431 6.06 -29.40 13.50
N LEU A 432 6.06 -28.69 12.35
CA LEU A 432 4.84 -28.29 11.65
C LEU A 432 4.07 -29.46 11.04
N LYS A 433 4.68 -30.65 10.88
CA LYS A 433 3.97 -31.86 10.46
C LYS A 433 2.82 -32.23 11.39
N ASN A 434 2.90 -31.83 12.66
CA ASN A 434 1.89 -32.05 13.68
C ASN A 434 0.85 -30.91 13.75
N ASP A 435 1.08 -29.78 13.08
CA ASP A 435 0.16 -28.63 13.02
C ASP A 435 -0.32 -28.42 11.58
N LYS A 436 -1.38 -29.14 11.19
CA LYS A 436 -1.92 -29.10 9.83
C LYS A 436 -2.35 -27.70 9.37
N VAL A 437 -2.83 -26.85 10.28
CA VAL A 437 -3.27 -25.49 9.94
C VAL A 437 -2.06 -24.61 9.63
N ALA A 438 -1.05 -24.62 10.49
CA ALA A 438 0.19 -23.89 10.25
C ALA A 438 0.89 -24.39 8.97
N LEU A 439 0.97 -25.72 8.78
CA LEU A 439 1.55 -26.31 7.58
C LEU A 439 0.80 -25.86 6.31
N SER A 440 -0.52 -25.87 6.32
CA SER A 440 -1.33 -25.38 5.17
C SER A 440 -1.01 -23.93 4.84
N HIS A 441 -0.90 -23.03 5.83
CA HIS A 441 -0.49 -21.65 5.60
C HIS A 441 0.92 -21.53 5.04
N LEU A 442 1.87 -22.30 5.60
CA LEU A 442 3.26 -22.32 5.13
C LEU A 442 3.35 -22.74 3.66
N LEU A 443 2.69 -23.86 3.30
CA LEU A 443 2.73 -24.40 1.93
C LEU A 443 2.07 -23.45 0.92
N LYS A 444 0.95 -22.82 1.27
CA LYS A 444 0.31 -21.79 0.41
C LYS A 444 1.26 -20.63 0.13
N VAL A 445 2.01 -20.18 1.13
CA VAL A 445 2.96 -19.07 0.97
C VAL A 445 4.23 -19.51 0.24
N ALA A 446 4.68 -20.76 0.42
CA ALA A 446 5.85 -21.32 -0.26
C ALA A 446 5.73 -21.27 -1.79
N LEU A 447 4.50 -21.33 -2.34
CA LEU A 447 4.22 -21.15 -3.77
C LEU A 447 4.56 -19.74 -4.30
N ALA A 448 4.78 -18.77 -3.42
CA ALA A 448 5.22 -17.42 -3.77
C ALA A 448 6.72 -17.18 -3.48
N VAL A 449 7.44 -18.21 -3.08
CA VAL A 449 8.87 -18.15 -2.73
C VAL A 449 9.69 -18.89 -3.79
N ASN A 450 10.50 -18.16 -4.55
CA ASN A 450 11.30 -18.70 -5.65
C ASN A 450 12.71 -19.12 -5.15
N THR A 451 12.78 -20.16 -4.32
CA THR A 451 14.03 -20.74 -3.80
C THR A 451 14.00 -22.26 -3.93
N SER A 452 15.18 -22.90 -3.96
CA SER A 452 15.28 -24.37 -3.93
C SER A 452 14.63 -24.94 -2.67
N PHE A 453 14.85 -24.30 -1.52
CA PHE A 453 14.22 -24.65 -0.26
C PHE A 453 12.69 -24.71 -0.36
N SER A 454 12.05 -23.69 -0.94
CA SER A 454 10.57 -23.68 -1.09
C SER A 454 10.09 -24.83 -1.95
N SER A 455 10.83 -25.19 -2.99
CA SER A 455 10.53 -26.32 -3.86
C SER A 455 10.66 -27.66 -3.12
N GLU A 456 11.72 -27.83 -2.34
CA GLU A 456 11.93 -29.02 -1.49
C GLU A 456 10.84 -29.16 -0.43
N LEU A 457 10.46 -28.03 0.22
CA LEU A 457 9.38 -28.00 1.20
C LEU A 457 8.03 -28.41 0.59
N LEU A 458 7.70 -27.89 -0.58
CA LEU A 458 6.48 -28.23 -1.31
C LEU A 458 6.49 -29.69 -1.77
N LEU A 459 7.62 -30.18 -2.27
CA LEU A 459 7.78 -31.55 -2.73
C LEU A 459 7.65 -32.55 -1.57
N ALA A 460 8.29 -32.27 -0.42
CA ALA A 460 8.22 -33.09 0.77
C ALA A 460 6.80 -33.20 1.37
N ASN A 461 5.93 -32.22 1.06
CA ASN A 461 4.57 -32.14 1.59
C ASN A 461 3.50 -32.13 0.48
N ILE A 462 3.82 -32.67 -0.70
CA ILE A 462 2.92 -32.59 -1.87
C ILE A 462 1.57 -33.29 -1.64
N ASP A 463 1.53 -34.31 -0.79
CA ASP A 463 0.31 -35.03 -0.40
C ASP A 463 -0.53 -34.26 0.63
N ALA A 464 0.08 -33.37 1.38
CA ALA A 464 -0.60 -32.48 2.34
C ALA A 464 -1.13 -31.19 1.68
N LEU A 465 -0.70 -30.90 0.45
CA LEU A 465 -1.24 -29.83 -0.37
C LEU A 465 -2.63 -30.24 -0.86
N GLU A 466 -3.67 -29.64 -0.28
CA GLU A 466 -5.04 -29.72 -0.82
C GLU A 466 -5.11 -28.88 -2.10
N ILE A 467 -4.59 -29.43 -3.21
CA ILE A 467 -4.53 -28.75 -4.50
C ILE A 467 -5.70 -29.26 -5.34
N GLU A 468 -6.57 -28.35 -5.74
CA GLU A 468 -7.54 -28.63 -6.81
C GLU A 468 -6.80 -29.00 -8.11
N GLU A 469 -7.30 -29.97 -8.87
CA GLU A 469 -6.68 -30.38 -10.13
C GLU A 469 -6.40 -29.20 -11.07
N SER A 470 -7.30 -28.23 -11.11
CA SER A 470 -7.16 -26.98 -11.88
C SER A 470 -5.94 -26.12 -11.49
N GLN A 471 -5.39 -26.30 -10.30
CA GLN A 471 -4.22 -25.58 -9.79
C GLN A 471 -2.94 -26.44 -9.85
N MET A 472 -3.07 -27.76 -10.06
CA MET A 472 -1.94 -28.69 -10.01
C MET A 472 -0.86 -28.33 -11.03
N THR A 473 -1.25 -28.03 -12.26
CA THR A 473 -0.36 -27.61 -13.35
C THR A 473 0.51 -26.42 -12.97
N LYS A 474 -0.08 -25.38 -12.35
CA LYS A 474 0.65 -24.19 -11.90
C LYS A 474 1.63 -24.50 -10.77
N ASN A 475 1.19 -25.34 -9.83
CA ASN A 475 2.01 -25.70 -8.66
C ASN A 475 3.21 -26.56 -9.07
N LEU A 476 3.01 -27.55 -9.93
CA LEU A 476 4.10 -28.39 -10.44
C LEU A 476 5.10 -27.59 -11.27
N ARG A 477 4.61 -26.65 -12.10
CA ARG A 477 5.48 -25.71 -12.84
C ARG A 477 6.33 -24.86 -11.88
N HIS A 478 5.74 -24.34 -10.79
CA HIS A 478 6.47 -23.58 -9.79
C HIS A 478 7.53 -24.41 -9.07
N ILE A 479 7.16 -25.62 -8.62
CA ILE A 479 8.09 -26.54 -7.96
C ILE A 479 9.23 -26.87 -8.93
N ALA A 480 8.94 -27.26 -10.16
CA ALA A 480 9.94 -27.65 -11.15
C ALA A 480 10.91 -26.52 -11.52
N ARG A 481 10.44 -25.27 -11.53
CA ARG A 481 11.29 -24.09 -11.80
C ARG A 481 12.40 -23.93 -10.77
N ASN A 482 12.14 -24.26 -9.52
CA ASN A 482 13.02 -23.99 -8.39
C ASN A 482 13.68 -25.25 -7.82
N ALA A 483 13.26 -26.46 -8.27
CA ALA A 483 13.74 -27.72 -7.76
C ALA A 483 15.19 -28.01 -8.16
N PRO A 484 16.01 -28.59 -7.25
CA PRO A 484 17.26 -29.21 -7.63
C PRO A 484 16.98 -30.45 -8.51
N LYS A 485 18.04 -30.95 -9.20
CA LYS A 485 17.89 -32.04 -10.17
C LYS A 485 17.25 -33.30 -9.56
N GLU A 486 17.66 -33.69 -8.36
CA GLU A 486 17.13 -34.83 -7.61
C GLU A 486 15.64 -34.66 -7.27
N GLY A 487 15.21 -33.45 -7.02
CA GLY A 487 13.80 -33.06 -6.79
C GLY A 487 12.94 -33.23 -8.04
N LEU A 488 13.48 -32.93 -9.24
CA LEU A 488 12.76 -33.10 -10.50
C LEU A 488 12.43 -34.56 -10.79
N ASP A 489 13.39 -35.48 -10.57
CA ASP A 489 13.16 -36.92 -10.74
C ASP A 489 12.07 -37.43 -9.78
N SER A 490 12.05 -36.92 -8.56
CA SER A 490 11.01 -37.25 -7.57
C SER A 490 9.65 -36.75 -8.00
N LEU A 491 9.58 -35.50 -8.52
CA LEU A 491 8.36 -34.89 -8.99
C LEU A 491 7.72 -35.68 -10.15
N VAL A 492 8.54 -36.10 -11.13
CA VAL A 492 8.08 -36.92 -12.26
C VAL A 492 7.51 -38.28 -11.76
N ARG A 493 8.20 -38.94 -10.83
CA ARG A 493 7.71 -40.22 -10.25
C ARG A 493 6.38 -40.05 -9.51
N ILE A 494 6.21 -38.96 -8.78
CA ILE A 494 4.93 -38.64 -8.08
C ILE A 494 3.80 -38.50 -9.08
N VAL A 495 3.99 -37.73 -10.16
CA VAL A 495 3.00 -37.55 -11.20
C VAL A 495 2.64 -38.89 -11.86
N GLN A 496 3.64 -39.68 -12.25
CA GLN A 496 3.42 -40.99 -12.88
C GLN A 496 2.67 -41.98 -11.97
N LYS A 497 2.95 -41.97 -10.67
CA LYS A 497 2.30 -42.86 -9.70
C LYS A 497 0.88 -42.41 -9.36
N ARG A 498 0.66 -41.10 -9.15
CA ARG A 498 -0.59 -40.55 -8.65
C ARG A 498 -1.68 -40.52 -9.73
N TYR A 499 -1.28 -40.26 -10.96
CA TYR A 499 -2.21 -40.09 -12.11
C TYR A 499 -2.02 -41.21 -13.16
N LYS A 500 -1.64 -42.43 -12.70
CA LYS A 500 -1.41 -43.57 -13.59
C LYS A 500 -2.62 -43.98 -14.44
N ASP A 501 -3.84 -43.70 -13.95
CA ASP A 501 -5.10 -44.10 -14.57
C ASP A 501 -5.70 -42.94 -15.42
N ASP A 502 -5.08 -41.75 -15.43
CA ASP A 502 -5.44 -40.60 -16.26
C ASP A 502 -4.23 -40.12 -17.07
N MET A 503 -4.05 -40.74 -18.23
CA MET A 503 -2.89 -40.49 -19.10
C MET A 503 -2.88 -39.08 -19.67
N ASP A 504 -4.04 -38.50 -19.99
CA ASP A 504 -4.13 -37.17 -20.59
C ASP A 504 -3.71 -36.10 -19.57
N PHE A 505 -4.23 -36.17 -18.36
CA PHE A 505 -3.84 -35.27 -17.27
C PHE A 505 -2.38 -35.49 -16.84
N GLN A 506 -1.90 -36.74 -16.83
CA GLN A 506 -0.48 -37.03 -16.57
C GLN A 506 0.43 -36.32 -17.58
N VAL A 507 0.10 -36.36 -18.87
CA VAL A 507 0.86 -35.68 -19.92
C VAL A 507 0.83 -34.17 -19.72
N GLU A 508 -0.33 -33.58 -19.40
CA GLU A 508 -0.46 -32.16 -19.10
C GLU A 508 0.47 -31.74 -17.93
N LEU A 509 0.50 -32.52 -16.85
CA LEU A 509 1.35 -32.24 -15.69
C LEU A 509 2.85 -32.38 -16.03
N LEU A 510 3.25 -33.37 -16.82
CA LEU A 510 4.63 -33.53 -17.27
C LEU A 510 5.07 -32.38 -18.20
N LEU A 511 4.17 -31.89 -19.05
CA LEU A 511 4.44 -30.68 -19.85
C LEU A 511 4.62 -29.45 -18.96
N ALA A 512 3.81 -29.30 -17.92
CA ALA A 512 3.95 -28.20 -16.97
C ALA A 512 5.28 -28.24 -16.20
N ILE A 513 5.74 -29.43 -15.82
CA ILE A 513 7.08 -29.64 -15.21
C ILE A 513 8.17 -29.21 -16.20
N ASN A 514 8.09 -29.66 -17.46
CA ASN A 514 9.06 -29.28 -18.48
C ASN A 514 9.07 -27.76 -18.74
N GLU A 515 7.92 -27.11 -18.80
CA GLU A 515 7.82 -25.66 -18.90
C GLU A 515 8.48 -24.96 -17.70
N GLY A 516 8.32 -25.49 -16.49
CA GLY A 516 8.98 -24.98 -15.28
C GLY A 516 10.50 -25.02 -15.39
N ILE A 517 11.04 -26.15 -15.86
CA ILE A 517 12.49 -26.36 -16.06
C ILE A 517 13.06 -25.38 -17.11
N LEU A 518 12.32 -25.13 -18.18
CA LEU A 518 12.75 -24.26 -19.27
C LEU A 518 12.66 -22.76 -18.94
N GLN A 519 11.93 -22.38 -17.89
CA GLN A 519 11.82 -21.00 -17.46
C GLN A 519 13.00 -20.64 -16.55
N PRO A 520 13.93 -19.76 -16.97
CA PRO A 520 15.04 -19.37 -16.12
C PRO A 520 14.53 -18.69 -14.86
N VAL A 521 15.08 -19.04 -13.71
CA VAL A 521 14.88 -18.32 -12.46
C VAL A 521 15.42 -16.91 -12.66
N SER A 522 14.53 -15.94 -12.83
CA SER A 522 14.97 -14.55 -12.93
C SER A 522 15.35 -14.06 -11.53
N TYR A 523 16.63 -14.00 -11.24
CA TYR A 523 17.21 -13.44 -10.00
C TYR A 523 16.99 -11.92 -9.85
N THR A 524 16.05 -11.31 -10.57
CA THR A 524 15.85 -9.86 -10.62
C THR A 524 15.29 -9.23 -9.35
N HIS A 525 15.09 -10.00 -8.28
CA HIS A 525 14.59 -9.48 -6.99
C HIS A 525 15.50 -9.72 -5.78
N LEU A 526 16.76 -10.12 -6.02
CA LEU A 526 17.77 -10.32 -4.97
C LEU A 526 18.86 -9.23 -5.04
N ARG A 527 18.49 -7.95 -4.89
CA ARG A 527 19.41 -6.88 -4.46
C ARG A 527 18.66 -5.77 -3.77
#